data_a93c7d380d0f4031b797c164daf1c367
#
_entry.id   a93c7d380d0f4031b797c164daf1c367
#
_cell.length_a   1.000
_cell.length_b   1.000
_cell.length_c   1.000
_cell.angle_alpha   90.00
_cell.angle_beta   90.00
_cell.angle_gamma   90.00
#
_symmetry.space_group_name_H-M   'P 1'
#
loop_
_entity.id
_entity.type
_entity.pdbx_description
1 polymer ?
#
loop_
_entity_poly.entity_id
_entity_poly.type
_entity_poly.pdbx_seq_one_letter_code
_entity_poly.pdbx_strand_id
1 'polypeptide(L)'
;LLFLAAEKTYYRHQANMTTQEYIEILKNRFKSGISREHSYRGDLETLIRTIVRGVDITNEPANVTDCGNPDYVITKGKIPVGYIEAKDIGKDLNSKNYKEQFTRYRKALDNLIITDYLWFQFFQNGELVHEIRIGEIDGNSVKPFPDNFGEFENLVQNFCTFVGQTIKSAKRLAEMMAAKARLLENTLERAVTSDEENQENTSLKGQYEAFRQILIHDLTPKDFADIYSQTLAYGMFAARLHDPSLNNFSRQEAAELIPKTNPFLRKLFQYVAGYDIDPRIKTTVDNLADVFRATNVEALLQNFGKSTQTSDPIIHFYETFLAEYDPKLRKSRGVWYTPEPVVNFIVRAVDDILKTEFDLPQGLADTSKXXXXN
;
A
#
# COMPACT_ATOMS: atom_id res chain seq x y z
N LEU A 1 -13.08 25.09 -35.00
CA LEU A 1 -12.95 25.72 -33.68
C LEU A 1 -14.16 25.45 -32.77
N LEU A 2 -15.40 25.63 -33.28
CA LEU A 2 -16.62 25.33 -32.49
C LEU A 2 -16.77 23.86 -32.14
N PHE A 3 -16.39 22.94 -33.03
CA PHE A 3 -16.43 21.49 -32.79
C PHE A 3 -15.39 21.08 -31.71
N LEU A 4 -14.19 21.64 -31.76
CA LEU A 4 -13.15 21.41 -30.76
C LEU A 4 -13.49 22.01 -29.38
N ALA A 5 -14.21 23.14 -29.38
CA ALA A 5 -14.70 23.74 -28.14
C ALA A 5 -15.85 22.92 -27.53
N ALA A 6 -16.73 22.37 -28.36
CA ALA A 6 -17.82 21.50 -27.92
C ALA A 6 -17.28 20.14 -27.36
N GLU A 7 -16.28 19.54 -28.04
CA GLU A 7 -15.60 18.34 -27.54
C GLU A 7 -14.90 18.61 -26.20
N LYS A 8 -14.14 19.72 -26.09
CA LYS A 8 -13.46 20.10 -24.84
C LYS A 8 -14.47 20.35 -23.71
N THR A 9 -15.63 20.94 -24.04
CA THR A 9 -16.69 21.18 -23.05
C THR A 9 -17.37 19.85 -22.65
N TYR A 10 -17.56 18.95 -23.61
CA TYR A 10 -18.12 17.60 -23.37
C TYR A 10 -17.20 16.78 -22.48
N TYR A 11 -15.88 16.75 -22.77
CA TYR A 11 -14.89 16.06 -21.94
C TYR A 11 -14.69 16.73 -20.57
N ARG A 12 -14.87 18.06 -20.49
CA ARG A 12 -14.78 18.80 -19.23
C ARG A 12 -16.01 18.58 -18.34
N HIS A 13 -17.18 18.32 -18.93
CA HIS A 13 -18.40 17.97 -18.17
C HIS A 13 -18.39 16.52 -17.67
N GLN A 14 -17.71 15.62 -18.39
CA GLN A 14 -17.52 14.24 -17.91
C GLN A 14 -16.50 14.15 -16.75
N ALA A 15 -15.69 15.20 -16.53
CA ALA A 15 -14.66 15.18 -15.50
C ALA A 15 -15.19 15.44 -14.07
N ASN A 16 -16.40 15.97 -13.92
CA ASN A 16 -17.00 16.25 -12.60
C ASN A 16 -18.51 15.98 -12.65
N MET A 17 -18.91 14.77 -12.31
CA MET A 17 -20.31 14.34 -12.31
C MET A 17 -20.86 14.36 -10.88
N THR A 18 -21.86 15.15 -10.61
CA THR A 18 -22.59 15.14 -9.34
C THR A 18 -23.53 13.92 -9.26
N THR A 19 -23.93 13.52 -8.04
CA THR A 19 -24.90 12.44 -7.84
C THR A 19 -26.24 12.76 -8.48
N GLN A 20 -26.63 14.02 -8.52
CA GLN A 20 -27.85 14.48 -9.21
C GLN A 20 -27.74 14.24 -10.73
N GLU A 21 -26.63 14.64 -11.36
CA GLU A 21 -26.39 14.42 -12.79
C GLU A 21 -26.34 12.94 -13.15
N TYR A 22 -25.70 12.14 -12.30
CA TYR A 22 -25.66 10.69 -12.45
C TYR A 22 -27.06 10.09 -12.52
N ILE A 23 -27.95 10.45 -11.58
CA ILE A 23 -29.34 9.96 -11.57
C ILE A 23 -30.09 10.39 -12.84
N GLU A 24 -29.91 11.61 -13.32
CA GLU A 24 -30.56 12.07 -14.56
C GLU A 24 -30.05 11.30 -15.78
N ILE A 25 -28.76 10.96 -15.83
CA ILE A 25 -28.21 10.10 -16.88
C ILE A 25 -28.84 8.70 -16.81
N LEU A 26 -28.89 8.08 -15.63
CA LEU A 26 -29.52 6.77 -15.45
C LEU A 26 -30.99 6.78 -15.89
N LYS A 27 -31.74 7.80 -15.51
CA LYS A 27 -33.14 8.01 -15.85
C LYS A 27 -33.35 8.05 -17.37
N ASN A 28 -32.48 8.81 -18.06
CA ASN A 28 -32.56 8.95 -19.54
C ASN A 28 -32.20 7.62 -20.22
N ARG A 29 -31.17 6.92 -19.75
CA ARG A 29 -30.78 5.63 -20.29
C ARG A 29 -31.87 4.56 -20.03
N PHE A 30 -32.44 4.55 -18.84
CA PHE A 30 -33.52 3.60 -18.47
C PHE A 30 -34.75 3.80 -19.35
N LYS A 31 -35.17 5.05 -19.56
CA LYS A 31 -36.29 5.41 -20.43
C LYS A 31 -36.11 4.94 -21.87
N SER A 32 -34.88 4.88 -22.38
CA SER A 32 -34.63 4.46 -23.76
C SER A 32 -34.98 2.98 -23.99
N GLY A 33 -35.04 2.18 -22.92
CA GLY A 33 -35.40 0.74 -22.97
C GLY A 33 -34.37 -0.15 -23.65
N ILE A 34 -33.23 0.41 -24.10
CA ILE A 34 -32.17 -0.29 -24.83
C ILE A 34 -30.99 -0.59 -23.92
N SER A 35 -30.90 0.13 -22.80
CA SER A 35 -29.76 0.04 -21.88
C SER A 35 -29.82 -1.23 -21.02
N ARG A 36 -28.67 -1.86 -20.86
CA ARG A 36 -28.44 -3.03 -19.99
C ARG A 36 -27.30 -2.71 -18.99
N GLU A 37 -27.01 -3.62 -18.09
CA GLU A 37 -25.97 -3.50 -17.05
C GLU A 37 -24.71 -2.78 -17.53
N HIS A 38 -24.14 -3.21 -18.64
CA HIS A 38 -22.92 -2.62 -19.20
C HIS A 38 -23.08 -1.13 -19.61
N SER A 39 -24.31 -0.68 -19.90
CA SER A 39 -24.56 0.71 -20.32
C SER A 39 -24.38 1.72 -19.19
N TYR A 40 -24.48 1.27 -17.95
CA TYR A 40 -24.40 2.13 -16.75
C TYR A 40 -23.00 2.17 -16.13
N ARG A 41 -22.11 1.26 -16.56
CA ARG A 41 -20.79 1.07 -15.91
C ARG A 41 -19.91 2.31 -15.96
N GLY A 42 -19.82 2.95 -17.11
CA GLY A 42 -18.99 4.15 -17.27
C GLY A 42 -19.48 5.36 -16.46
N ASP A 43 -20.81 5.43 -16.27
CA ASP A 43 -21.39 6.53 -15.48
C ASP A 43 -21.05 6.37 -13.99
N LEU A 44 -21.16 5.13 -13.46
CA LEU A 44 -20.77 4.84 -12.06
C LEU A 44 -19.26 5.09 -11.83
N GLU A 45 -18.42 4.68 -12.78
CA GLU A 45 -16.98 4.94 -12.74
C GLU A 45 -16.71 6.44 -12.65
N THR A 46 -17.36 7.23 -13.51
CA THR A 46 -17.19 8.70 -13.56
C THR A 46 -17.64 9.34 -12.24
N LEU A 47 -18.77 8.91 -11.70
CA LEU A 47 -19.29 9.40 -10.42
C LEU A 47 -18.28 9.14 -9.28
N ILE A 48 -17.79 7.90 -9.15
CA ILE A 48 -16.86 7.55 -8.07
C ILE A 48 -15.54 8.33 -8.21
N ARG A 49 -15.00 8.49 -9.42
CA ARG A 49 -13.80 9.30 -9.68
C ARG A 49 -14.01 10.76 -9.26
N THR A 50 -15.22 11.28 -9.40
CA THR A 50 -15.55 12.65 -8.98
C THR A 50 -15.62 12.76 -7.46
N ILE A 51 -16.29 11.80 -6.80
CA ILE A 51 -16.45 11.78 -5.34
C ILE A 51 -15.08 11.61 -4.64
N VAL A 52 -14.21 10.75 -5.20
CA VAL A 52 -12.94 10.39 -4.55
C VAL A 52 -11.76 10.63 -5.49
N ARG A 53 -10.98 11.66 -5.19
CA ARG A 53 -9.75 11.97 -5.96
C ARG A 53 -8.63 11.01 -5.58
N GLY A 54 -7.82 10.66 -6.56
CA GLY A 54 -6.61 9.85 -6.34
C GLY A 54 -6.84 8.35 -6.30
N VAL A 55 -8.01 7.88 -6.73
CA VAL A 55 -8.26 6.46 -6.97
C VAL A 55 -8.37 6.18 -8.46
N ASP A 56 -7.93 5.00 -8.86
CA ASP A 56 -8.13 4.46 -10.21
C ASP A 56 -9.21 3.37 -10.13
N ILE A 57 -10.09 3.37 -11.12
CA ILE A 57 -11.17 2.38 -11.23
C ILE A 57 -10.96 1.63 -12.53
N THR A 58 -10.91 0.31 -12.45
CA THR A 58 -10.81 -0.57 -13.62
C THR A 58 -12.09 -1.39 -13.73
N ASN A 59 -12.75 -1.26 -14.87
CA ASN A 59 -13.93 -2.02 -15.23
C ASN A 59 -13.48 -3.36 -15.84
N GLU A 60 -14.14 -4.44 -15.48
CA GLU A 60 -13.83 -5.81 -15.93
C GLU A 60 -12.35 -6.18 -15.75
N PRO A 61 -11.81 -6.07 -14.52
CA PRO A 61 -10.40 -6.39 -14.29
C PRO A 61 -10.12 -7.87 -14.58
N ALA A 62 -9.01 -8.15 -15.25
CA ALA A 62 -8.62 -9.52 -15.57
C ALA A 62 -8.07 -10.25 -14.34
N ASN A 63 -8.67 -11.38 -13.97
CA ASN A 63 -8.16 -12.34 -12.98
C ASN A 63 -7.69 -11.69 -11.65
N VAL A 64 -8.60 -10.96 -11.00
CA VAL A 64 -8.25 -10.21 -9.79
C VAL A 64 -8.14 -11.12 -8.55
N THR A 65 -8.96 -12.16 -8.49
CA THR A 65 -9.04 -13.02 -7.29
C THR A 65 -9.43 -14.46 -7.65
N ASP A 66 -9.15 -15.37 -6.72
CA ASP A 66 -9.59 -16.77 -6.83
C ASP A 66 -11.10 -16.95 -6.71
N CYS A 67 -11.83 -15.90 -6.30
CA CYS A 67 -13.28 -15.95 -6.14
C CYS A 67 -14.04 -15.60 -7.41
N GLY A 68 -13.36 -15.16 -8.47
CA GLY A 68 -13.94 -14.68 -9.72
C GLY A 68 -13.63 -13.21 -9.96
N ASN A 69 -14.19 -12.64 -11.00
CA ASN A 69 -13.93 -11.27 -11.41
C ASN A 69 -15.11 -10.37 -11.03
N PRO A 70 -14.99 -9.49 -10.03
CA PRO A 70 -16.00 -8.45 -9.79
C PRO A 70 -16.01 -7.46 -10.95
N ASP A 71 -17.12 -6.75 -11.12
CA ASP A 71 -17.27 -5.83 -12.25
C ASP A 71 -16.27 -4.69 -12.23
N TYR A 72 -15.86 -4.24 -11.02
CA TYR A 72 -14.85 -3.18 -10.90
C TYR A 72 -13.87 -3.48 -9.76
N VAL A 73 -12.64 -3.02 -9.95
CA VAL A 73 -11.67 -2.87 -8.86
C VAL A 73 -11.31 -1.39 -8.72
N ILE A 74 -11.31 -0.91 -7.49
CA ILE A 74 -10.85 0.44 -7.15
C ILE A 74 -9.46 0.29 -6.53
N THR A 75 -8.48 1.03 -7.06
CA THR A 75 -7.11 0.99 -6.56
C THR A 75 -6.62 2.38 -6.19
N LYS A 76 -5.74 2.44 -5.20
CA LYS A 76 -5.00 3.64 -4.82
C LYS A 76 -3.51 3.32 -4.91
N GLY A 77 -2.81 3.93 -5.87
CA GLY A 77 -1.40 3.63 -6.11
C GLY A 77 -1.12 2.14 -6.37
N LYS A 78 -1.99 1.46 -7.11
CA LYS A 78 -1.93 0.02 -7.46
C LYS A 78 -2.34 -0.95 -6.32
N ILE A 79 -2.73 -0.43 -5.15
CA ILE A 79 -3.25 -1.26 -4.06
C ILE A 79 -4.79 -1.30 -4.21
N PRO A 80 -5.40 -2.48 -4.32
CA PRO A 80 -6.85 -2.57 -4.29
C PRO A 80 -7.39 -2.07 -2.95
N VAL A 81 -8.29 -1.09 -3.00
CA VAL A 81 -8.96 -0.55 -1.81
C VAL A 81 -10.41 -1.00 -1.75
N GLY A 82 -10.97 -1.49 -2.85
CA GLY A 82 -12.32 -2.00 -2.85
C GLY A 82 -12.73 -2.59 -4.20
N TYR A 83 -13.86 -3.28 -4.18
CA TYR A 83 -14.42 -3.97 -5.34
C TYR A 83 -15.90 -3.63 -5.47
N ILE A 84 -16.42 -3.64 -6.68
CA ILE A 84 -17.87 -3.42 -6.90
C ILE A 84 -18.39 -4.53 -7.82
N GLU A 85 -19.51 -5.11 -7.40
CA GLU A 85 -20.33 -6.01 -8.21
C GLU A 85 -21.64 -5.33 -8.50
N ALA A 86 -21.97 -5.19 -9.76
CA ALA A 86 -23.19 -4.53 -10.21
C ALA A 86 -24.18 -5.52 -10.80
N LYS A 87 -25.44 -5.20 -10.71
CA LYS A 87 -26.52 -5.93 -11.36
C LYS A 87 -27.39 -4.93 -12.16
N ASP A 88 -28.14 -5.41 -13.12
CA ASP A 88 -29.07 -4.56 -13.87
C ASP A 88 -29.94 -3.72 -12.93
N ILE A 89 -30.19 -2.49 -13.34
CA ILE A 89 -30.97 -1.52 -12.57
C ILE A 89 -32.33 -2.09 -12.18
N GLY A 90 -32.71 -1.94 -10.91
CA GLY A 90 -33.98 -2.45 -10.37
C GLY A 90 -33.98 -3.92 -9.99
N LYS A 91 -32.82 -4.59 -10.05
CA LYS A 91 -32.77 -6.00 -9.60
C LYS A 91 -32.72 -6.05 -8.06
N ASP A 92 -33.46 -7.03 -7.53
CA ASP A 92 -33.41 -7.31 -6.08
C ASP A 92 -32.06 -7.95 -5.72
N LEU A 93 -31.21 -7.19 -5.06
CA LEU A 93 -29.86 -7.63 -4.64
C LEU A 93 -29.93 -8.76 -3.60
N ASN A 94 -31.06 -8.93 -2.91
CA ASN A 94 -31.26 -10.00 -1.94
C ASN A 94 -31.85 -11.27 -2.54
N SER A 95 -32.02 -11.29 -3.87
CA SER A 95 -32.55 -12.44 -4.58
C SER A 95 -31.70 -13.70 -4.38
N LYS A 96 -32.38 -14.85 -4.23
CA LYS A 96 -31.73 -16.17 -4.14
C LYS A 96 -30.84 -16.48 -5.34
N ASN A 97 -31.12 -15.89 -6.50
CA ASN A 97 -30.34 -16.11 -7.72
C ASN A 97 -28.87 -15.64 -7.61
N TYR A 98 -28.62 -14.65 -6.77
CA TYR A 98 -27.27 -14.08 -6.58
C TYR A 98 -26.58 -14.58 -5.31
N LYS A 99 -27.29 -15.34 -4.45
CA LYS A 99 -26.82 -15.73 -3.12
C LYS A 99 -25.46 -16.42 -3.14
N GLU A 100 -25.25 -17.36 -4.04
CA GLU A 100 -23.98 -18.10 -4.14
C GLU A 100 -22.83 -17.17 -4.51
N GLN A 101 -23.00 -16.38 -5.59
CA GLN A 101 -22.00 -15.43 -6.09
C GLN A 101 -21.63 -14.39 -5.00
N PHE A 102 -22.67 -13.79 -4.39
CA PHE A 102 -22.45 -12.75 -3.37
C PHE A 102 -21.81 -13.32 -2.11
N THR A 103 -22.17 -14.54 -1.71
CA THR A 103 -21.53 -15.20 -0.56
C THR A 103 -20.04 -15.45 -0.83
N ARG A 104 -19.72 -15.92 -2.04
CA ARG A 104 -18.33 -16.16 -2.45
C ARG A 104 -17.51 -14.85 -2.44
N TYR A 105 -18.09 -13.78 -3.00
CA TYR A 105 -17.40 -12.46 -3.03
C TYR A 105 -17.22 -11.88 -1.62
N ARG A 106 -18.24 -11.92 -0.77
CA ARG A 106 -18.18 -11.41 0.61
C ARG A 106 -17.13 -12.16 1.46
N LYS A 107 -16.92 -13.44 1.18
CA LYS A 107 -15.89 -14.23 1.89
C LYS A 107 -14.46 -13.92 1.42
N ALA A 108 -14.30 -13.47 0.18
CA ALA A 108 -13.00 -13.34 -0.45
C ALA A 108 -12.52 -11.89 -0.57
N LEU A 109 -13.45 -10.93 -0.52
CA LEU A 109 -13.16 -9.51 -0.74
C LEU A 109 -13.43 -8.73 0.54
N ASP A 110 -12.37 -8.14 1.09
CA ASP A 110 -12.43 -7.46 2.39
C ASP A 110 -13.28 -6.19 2.37
N ASN A 111 -13.44 -5.56 1.19
CA ASN A 111 -14.19 -4.31 1.02
C ASN A 111 -14.93 -4.36 -0.32
N LEU A 112 -16.26 -4.47 -0.27
CA LEU A 112 -17.10 -4.76 -1.43
C LEU A 112 -18.36 -3.91 -1.44
N ILE A 113 -18.70 -3.33 -2.58
CA ILE A 113 -20.03 -2.76 -2.85
C ILE A 113 -20.78 -3.74 -3.76
N ILE A 114 -22.04 -4.03 -3.42
CA ILE A 114 -22.98 -4.69 -4.32
C ILE A 114 -24.05 -3.66 -4.67
N THR A 115 -24.35 -3.48 -5.95
CA THR A 115 -25.27 -2.41 -6.40
C THR A 115 -26.11 -2.81 -7.61
N ASP A 116 -27.28 -2.19 -7.72
CA ASP A 116 -28.09 -2.13 -8.96
C ASP A 116 -28.04 -0.71 -9.56
N TYR A 117 -26.99 0.09 -9.24
CA TYR A 117 -26.78 1.48 -9.65
C TYR A 117 -27.67 2.51 -8.91
N LEU A 118 -28.73 2.08 -8.20
CA LEU A 118 -29.64 2.94 -7.42
C LEU A 118 -29.60 2.56 -5.93
N TRP A 119 -29.38 1.31 -5.63
CA TRP A 119 -29.25 0.74 -4.30
C TRP A 119 -27.81 0.25 -4.11
N PHE A 120 -27.15 0.68 -3.05
CA PHE A 120 -25.75 0.34 -2.73
C PHE A 120 -25.71 -0.35 -1.37
N GLN A 121 -25.13 -1.55 -1.34
CA GLN A 121 -24.86 -2.31 -0.12
C GLN A 121 -23.35 -2.37 0.07
N PHE A 122 -22.87 -1.88 1.20
CA PHE A 122 -21.43 -1.79 1.55
C PHE A 122 -21.09 -2.92 2.51
N PHE A 123 -20.12 -3.74 2.14
CA PHE A 123 -19.65 -4.88 2.95
C PHE A 123 -18.19 -4.69 3.33
N GLN A 124 -17.88 -4.92 4.63
CA GLN A 124 -16.50 -4.98 5.12
C GLN A 124 -16.27 -6.32 5.81
N ASN A 125 -15.21 -7.03 5.42
CA ASN A 125 -14.85 -8.36 5.94
C ASN A 125 -16.04 -9.33 5.91
N GLY A 126 -16.85 -9.21 4.86
CA GLY A 126 -18.01 -10.10 4.61
C GLY A 126 -19.33 -9.67 5.25
N GLU A 127 -19.28 -8.69 6.16
CA GLU A 127 -20.48 -8.22 6.87
C GLU A 127 -21.05 -6.95 6.22
N LEU A 128 -22.37 -6.84 6.16
CA LEU A 128 -23.05 -5.64 5.68
C LEU A 128 -22.89 -4.53 6.72
N VAL A 129 -22.19 -3.46 6.37
CA VAL A 129 -21.95 -2.33 7.29
C VAL A 129 -22.86 -1.15 7.04
N HIS A 130 -23.23 -0.91 5.77
CA HIS A 130 -24.16 0.15 5.38
C HIS A 130 -24.95 -0.25 4.15
N GLU A 131 -26.14 0.33 3.99
CA GLU A 131 -26.86 0.30 2.72
C GLU A 131 -27.59 1.61 2.51
N ILE A 132 -27.71 2.04 1.26
CA ILE A 132 -28.35 3.31 0.92
C ILE A 132 -28.97 3.22 -0.48
N ARG A 133 -30.10 3.90 -0.65
CA ARG A 133 -30.75 4.08 -1.98
C ARG A 133 -30.65 5.55 -2.37
N ILE A 134 -30.19 5.81 -3.58
CA ILE A 134 -30.14 7.16 -4.16
C ILE A 134 -31.30 7.40 -5.13
N GLY A 135 -32.08 6.34 -5.39
CA GLY A 135 -33.31 6.39 -6.19
C GLY A 135 -33.97 5.03 -6.28
N GLU A 136 -35.11 4.99 -6.94
CA GLU A 136 -35.86 3.76 -7.18
C GLU A 136 -36.50 3.80 -8.56
N ILE A 137 -36.86 2.63 -9.09
CA ILE A 137 -37.66 2.55 -10.33
C ILE A 137 -39.11 2.92 -10.01
N ASP A 138 -39.64 3.84 -10.77
CA ASP A 138 -41.04 4.26 -10.72
C ASP A 138 -41.65 4.17 -12.14
N GLY A 139 -42.33 3.08 -12.39
CA GLY A 139 -42.86 2.77 -13.72
C GLY A 139 -41.76 2.63 -14.76
N ASN A 140 -41.74 3.50 -15.77
CA ASN A 140 -40.72 3.50 -16.83
C ASN A 140 -39.68 4.65 -16.61
N SER A 141 -39.45 5.00 -15.36
CA SER A 141 -38.54 6.11 -14.99
C SER A 141 -37.80 5.78 -13.70
N VAL A 142 -36.86 6.64 -13.34
CA VAL A 142 -36.15 6.59 -12.05
C VAL A 142 -36.57 7.82 -11.22
N LYS A 143 -37.03 7.55 -10.00
CA LYS A 143 -37.37 8.57 -9.00
C LYS A 143 -36.15 8.78 -8.09
N PRO A 144 -35.54 9.97 -8.05
CA PRO A 144 -34.37 10.23 -7.20
C PRO A 144 -34.74 10.39 -5.73
N PHE A 145 -33.73 10.16 -4.84
CA PHE A 145 -33.80 10.44 -3.42
C PHE A 145 -32.72 11.47 -3.02
N PRO A 146 -32.92 12.76 -3.34
CA PRO A 146 -31.86 13.78 -3.15
C PRO A 146 -31.34 13.89 -1.72
N ASP A 147 -32.20 13.64 -0.71
CA ASP A 147 -31.82 13.72 0.72
C ASP A 147 -30.71 12.70 1.08
N ASN A 148 -30.57 11.64 0.29
CA ASN A 148 -29.58 10.59 0.52
C ASN A 148 -28.25 10.83 -0.20
N PHE A 149 -28.14 11.83 -1.08
CA PHE A 149 -26.96 12.02 -1.93
C PHE A 149 -25.70 12.32 -1.11
N GLY A 150 -25.83 13.22 -0.11
CA GLY A 150 -24.68 13.58 0.75
C GLY A 150 -24.19 12.41 1.58
N GLU A 151 -25.10 11.60 2.10
CA GLU A 151 -24.74 10.39 2.85
C GLU A 151 -24.06 9.35 1.93
N PHE A 152 -24.60 9.15 0.73
CA PHE A 152 -24.04 8.25 -0.28
C PHE A 152 -22.59 8.67 -0.63
N GLU A 153 -22.35 9.95 -0.89
CA GLU A 153 -21.01 10.47 -1.21
C GLU A 153 -20.03 10.23 -0.05
N ASN A 154 -20.46 10.45 1.19
CA ASN A 154 -19.66 10.16 2.39
C ASN A 154 -19.34 8.66 2.51
N LEU A 155 -20.32 7.79 2.26
CA LEU A 155 -20.11 6.33 2.30
C LEU A 155 -19.11 5.87 1.23
N VAL A 156 -19.18 6.43 0.01
CA VAL A 156 -18.22 6.14 -1.06
C VAL A 156 -16.81 6.63 -0.69
N GLN A 157 -16.69 7.82 -0.12
CA GLN A 157 -15.41 8.35 0.38
C GLN A 157 -14.80 7.41 1.43
N ASN A 158 -15.59 7.03 2.43
CA ASN A 158 -15.16 6.11 3.50
C ASN A 158 -14.77 4.75 2.93
N PHE A 159 -15.53 4.21 1.99
CA PHE A 159 -15.24 2.96 1.30
C PHE A 159 -13.87 3.00 0.62
N CYS A 160 -13.54 4.09 -0.05
CA CYS A 160 -12.27 4.25 -0.77
C CYS A 160 -11.09 4.57 0.15
N THR A 161 -11.32 4.89 1.43
CA THR A 161 -10.26 5.04 2.43
C THR A 161 -9.93 3.71 3.13
N PHE A 162 -10.81 2.72 3.04
CA PHE A 162 -10.58 1.41 3.64
C PHE A 162 -9.41 0.73 2.94
N VAL A 163 -8.44 0.28 3.71
CA VAL A 163 -7.32 -0.52 3.21
C VAL A 163 -7.40 -1.89 3.87
N GLY A 164 -7.97 -2.83 3.16
CA GLY A 164 -7.99 -4.23 3.59
C GLY A 164 -6.59 -4.85 3.55
N GLN A 165 -6.37 -5.91 4.31
CA GLN A 165 -5.11 -6.64 4.31
C GLN A 165 -5.06 -7.58 3.10
N THR A 166 -4.90 -7.00 1.92
CA THR A 166 -4.97 -7.72 0.64
C THR A 166 -3.66 -8.36 0.19
N ILE A 167 -2.53 -7.93 0.79
CA ILE A 167 -1.20 -8.47 0.45
C ILE A 167 -0.90 -9.65 1.39
N LYS A 168 -1.06 -10.88 0.86
CA LYS A 168 -0.98 -12.13 1.63
C LYS A 168 0.26 -12.98 1.27
N SER A 169 1.10 -12.54 0.33
CA SER A 169 2.29 -13.30 -0.05
C SER A 169 3.56 -12.46 0.01
N ALA A 170 4.66 -13.09 0.43
CA ALA A 170 5.98 -12.46 0.54
C ALA A 170 6.46 -11.91 -0.83
N LYS A 171 6.23 -12.65 -1.90
CA LYS A 171 6.62 -12.23 -3.24
C LYS A 171 5.90 -10.93 -3.64
N ARG A 172 4.57 -10.88 -3.47
CA ARG A 172 3.77 -9.70 -3.81
C ARG A 172 4.19 -8.48 -2.99
N LEU A 173 4.41 -8.67 -1.69
CA LEU A 173 4.93 -7.61 -0.81
C LEU A 173 6.30 -7.10 -1.32
N ALA A 174 7.21 -8.02 -1.62
CA ALA A 174 8.55 -7.67 -2.10
C ALA A 174 8.51 -6.89 -3.43
N GLU A 175 7.67 -7.31 -4.39
CA GLU A 175 7.46 -6.60 -5.67
C GLU A 175 7.00 -5.15 -5.43
N MET A 176 6.02 -4.96 -4.55
CA MET A 176 5.46 -3.64 -4.27
C MET A 176 6.44 -2.76 -3.50
N MET A 177 7.11 -3.32 -2.48
CA MET A 177 8.16 -2.63 -1.73
C MET A 177 9.29 -2.18 -2.65
N ALA A 178 9.79 -3.09 -3.49
CA ALA A 178 10.89 -2.83 -4.41
C ALA A 178 10.54 -1.70 -5.40
N ALA A 179 9.32 -1.72 -5.94
CA ALA A 179 8.85 -0.66 -6.84
C ALA A 179 8.84 0.72 -6.15
N LYS A 180 8.35 0.78 -4.89
CA LYS A 180 8.31 2.03 -4.12
C LYS A 180 9.72 2.47 -3.68
N ALA A 181 10.57 1.52 -3.27
CA ALA A 181 11.95 1.82 -2.88
C ALA A 181 12.76 2.37 -4.06
N ARG A 182 12.64 1.79 -5.27
CA ARG A 182 13.30 2.34 -6.46
C ARG A 182 12.79 3.74 -6.84
N LEU A 183 11.49 3.98 -6.69
CA LEU A 183 10.93 5.33 -6.93
C LEU A 183 11.50 6.33 -5.92
N LEU A 184 11.60 5.93 -4.66
CA LEU A 184 12.19 6.74 -3.59
C LEU A 184 13.68 7.02 -3.87
N GLU A 185 14.45 5.99 -4.24
CA GLU A 185 15.86 6.09 -4.63
C GLU A 185 16.05 7.14 -5.72
N ASN A 186 15.32 7.02 -6.83
CA ASN A 186 15.40 7.95 -7.95
C ASN A 186 15.06 9.40 -7.52
N THR A 187 14.06 9.55 -6.67
CA THR A 187 13.63 10.87 -6.18
C THR A 187 14.70 11.48 -5.27
N LEU A 188 15.26 10.68 -4.36
CA LEU A 188 16.32 11.10 -3.42
C LEU A 188 17.58 11.51 -4.17
N GLU A 189 18.03 10.67 -5.12
CA GLU A 189 19.22 10.97 -5.92
C GLU A 189 19.09 12.33 -6.62
N ARG A 190 17.97 12.52 -7.34
CA ARG A 190 17.71 13.78 -8.06
C ARG A 190 17.61 14.97 -7.11
N ALA A 191 16.94 14.80 -5.98
CA ALA A 191 16.75 15.88 -5.01
C ALA A 191 18.08 16.33 -4.40
N VAL A 192 18.90 15.37 -3.93
CA VAL A 192 20.19 15.66 -3.32
C VAL A 192 21.17 16.26 -4.34
N THR A 193 21.21 15.71 -5.56
CA THR A 193 22.06 16.25 -6.65
C THR A 193 21.66 17.69 -6.97
N SER A 194 20.38 17.97 -7.11
CA SER A 194 19.88 19.32 -7.35
C SER A 194 20.22 20.28 -6.21
N ASP A 195 20.08 19.81 -4.95
CA ASP A 195 20.42 20.63 -3.77
C ASP A 195 21.92 20.96 -3.72
N GLU A 196 22.79 20.02 -4.13
CA GLU A 196 24.23 20.26 -4.24
C GLU A 196 24.56 21.28 -5.34
N GLU A 197 24.02 21.08 -6.54
CA GLU A 197 24.26 21.95 -7.71
C GLU A 197 23.78 23.38 -7.48
N ASN A 198 22.63 23.55 -6.82
CA ASN A 198 22.04 24.86 -6.56
C ASN A 198 22.47 25.46 -5.22
N GLN A 199 23.30 24.77 -4.46
CA GLN A 199 23.79 25.17 -3.12
C GLN A 199 22.61 25.42 -2.15
N GLU A 200 21.52 24.66 -2.30
CA GLU A 200 20.35 24.75 -1.41
C GLU A 200 20.67 24.04 -0.08
N ASN A 201 20.09 24.54 0.98
CA ASN A 201 20.29 23.96 2.34
C ASN A 201 18.97 23.35 2.82
N THR A 202 18.60 22.24 2.22
CA THR A 202 17.36 21.50 2.55
C THR A 202 17.61 20.54 3.72
N SER A 203 16.52 20.11 4.35
CA SER A 203 16.58 19.08 5.40
C SER A 203 17.12 17.76 4.85
N LEU A 204 16.82 17.44 3.60
CA LEU A 204 17.31 16.22 2.94
C LEU A 204 18.82 16.28 2.69
N LYS A 205 19.33 17.41 2.23
CA LYS A 205 20.78 17.63 2.07
C LYS A 205 21.49 17.50 3.43
N GLY A 206 20.89 18.03 4.50
CA GLY A 206 21.43 17.86 5.86
C GLY A 206 21.52 16.38 6.27
N GLN A 207 20.54 15.56 5.90
CA GLN A 207 20.61 14.11 6.12
C GLN A 207 21.77 13.47 5.35
N TYR A 208 21.92 13.82 4.09
CA TYR A 208 23.00 13.31 3.23
C TYR A 208 24.38 13.66 3.82
N GLU A 209 24.58 14.92 4.23
CA GLU A 209 25.83 15.38 4.84
C GLU A 209 26.12 14.65 6.15
N ALA A 210 25.10 14.42 6.97
CA ALA A 210 25.25 13.66 8.22
C ALA A 210 25.68 12.21 7.94
N PHE A 211 25.11 11.56 6.91
CA PHE A 211 25.52 10.22 6.49
C PHE A 211 27.01 10.21 6.05
N ARG A 212 27.44 11.21 5.29
CA ARG A 212 28.84 11.34 4.84
C ARG A 212 29.81 11.51 6.01
N GLN A 213 29.43 12.32 6.98
CA GLN A 213 30.31 12.60 8.13
C GLN A 213 30.42 11.43 9.10
N ILE A 214 29.34 10.68 9.30
CA ILE A 214 29.23 9.69 10.38
C ILE A 214 29.50 8.26 9.87
N LEU A 215 29.07 7.92 8.64
CA LEU A 215 29.07 6.54 8.16
C LEU A 215 30.06 6.28 7.02
N ILE A 216 29.98 7.06 5.93
CA ILE A 216 30.74 6.77 4.70
C ILE A 216 31.20 8.09 4.09
N HIS A 217 32.47 8.42 4.28
CA HIS A 217 33.04 9.72 3.87
C HIS A 217 33.02 9.99 2.37
N ASP A 218 33.09 8.97 1.54
CA ASP A 218 33.06 9.05 0.06
C ASP A 218 31.67 8.76 -0.53
N LEU A 219 30.61 8.87 0.27
CA LEU A 219 29.23 8.61 -0.12
C LEU A 219 28.79 9.57 -1.23
N THR A 220 28.33 9.02 -2.36
CA THR A 220 27.74 9.83 -3.44
C THR A 220 26.21 10.01 -3.22
N PRO A 221 25.59 11.01 -3.86
CA PRO A 221 24.12 11.14 -3.79
C PRO A 221 23.36 9.85 -4.19
N LYS A 222 23.89 9.12 -5.16
CA LYS A 222 23.32 7.84 -5.60
C LYS A 222 23.42 6.76 -4.52
N ASP A 223 24.61 6.60 -3.92
CA ASP A 223 24.81 5.61 -2.85
C ASP A 223 23.96 5.94 -1.63
N PHE A 224 23.86 7.23 -1.28
CA PHE A 224 22.96 7.70 -0.23
C PHE A 224 21.52 7.33 -0.51
N ALA A 225 21.05 7.62 -1.74
CA ALA A 225 19.68 7.34 -2.14
C ALA A 225 19.35 5.84 -2.06
N ASP A 226 20.29 5.00 -2.51
CA ASP A 226 20.15 3.54 -2.45
C ASP A 226 20.07 3.04 -1.00
N ILE A 227 21.04 3.43 -0.16
CA ILE A 227 21.10 3.01 1.26
C ILE A 227 19.84 3.51 2.00
N TYR A 228 19.49 4.78 1.81
CA TYR A 228 18.36 5.42 2.48
C TYR A 228 17.04 4.73 2.13
N SER A 229 16.78 4.49 0.83
CA SER A 229 15.53 3.89 0.39
C SER A 229 15.39 2.43 0.83
N GLN A 230 16.47 1.64 0.80
CA GLN A 230 16.47 0.28 1.33
C GLN A 230 16.23 0.27 2.84
N THR A 231 16.95 1.14 3.58
CA THR A 231 16.82 1.24 5.04
C THR A 231 15.39 1.61 5.44
N LEU A 232 14.79 2.56 4.72
CA LEU A 232 13.43 3.01 5.02
C LEU A 232 12.42 1.89 4.72
N ALA A 233 12.51 1.28 3.53
CA ALA A 233 11.58 0.21 3.15
C ALA A 233 11.67 -0.97 4.11
N TYR A 234 12.90 -1.36 4.47
CA TYR A 234 13.13 -2.51 5.33
C TYR A 234 12.81 -2.21 6.79
N GLY A 235 13.08 -1.01 7.26
CA GLY A 235 12.72 -0.57 8.60
C GLY A 235 11.21 -0.52 8.80
N MET A 236 10.46 -0.06 7.78
CA MET A 236 8.99 -0.11 7.80
C MET A 236 8.46 -1.55 7.83
N PHE A 237 9.10 -2.45 7.08
CA PHE A 237 8.76 -3.89 7.12
C PHE A 237 8.95 -4.45 8.53
N ALA A 238 10.12 -4.19 9.13
CA ALA A 238 10.41 -4.64 10.49
C ALA A 238 9.42 -4.07 11.51
N ALA A 239 9.11 -2.77 11.40
CA ALA A 239 8.12 -2.13 12.26
C ALA A 239 6.74 -2.79 12.12
N ARG A 240 6.31 -3.09 10.89
CA ARG A 240 5.03 -3.75 10.62
C ARG A 240 4.95 -5.16 11.23
N LEU A 241 6.08 -5.88 11.25
CA LEU A 241 6.14 -7.22 11.86
C LEU A 241 6.05 -7.18 13.39
N HIS A 242 6.50 -6.08 14.02
CA HIS A 242 6.45 -5.94 15.48
C HIS A 242 5.03 -5.75 16.02
N ASP A 243 4.12 -5.24 15.21
CA ASP A 243 2.70 -5.15 15.58
C ASP A 243 1.81 -5.59 14.41
N PRO A 244 1.59 -6.89 14.28
CA PRO A 244 0.76 -7.43 13.18
C PRO A 244 -0.72 -7.05 13.29
N SER A 245 -1.17 -6.57 14.45
CA SER A 245 -2.57 -6.19 14.67
C SER A 245 -2.92 -4.79 14.15
N LEU A 246 -1.93 -3.96 13.79
CA LEU A 246 -2.16 -2.60 13.32
C LEU A 246 -2.97 -2.59 12.01
N ASN A 247 -4.15 -1.98 12.09
CA ASN A 247 -5.03 -1.77 10.93
C ASN A 247 -4.79 -0.43 10.24
N ASN A 248 -4.08 0.47 10.90
CA ASN A 248 -3.89 1.86 10.46
C ASN A 248 -2.41 2.25 10.34
N PHE A 249 -1.56 1.32 9.91
CA PHE A 249 -0.11 1.53 9.79
C PHE A 249 0.22 2.78 8.97
N SER A 250 1.11 3.60 9.50
CA SER A 250 1.57 4.86 8.89
C SER A 250 3.08 5.05 9.13
N ARG A 251 3.67 6.06 8.48
CA ARG A 251 5.08 6.39 8.73
C ARG A 251 5.32 6.85 10.17
N GLN A 252 4.32 7.46 10.80
CA GLN A 252 4.39 7.87 12.21
C GLN A 252 4.43 6.64 13.13
N GLU A 253 3.53 5.69 12.91
CA GLU A 253 3.50 4.44 13.68
C GLU A 253 4.75 3.62 13.46
N ALA A 254 5.27 3.58 12.23
CA ALA A 254 6.54 2.92 11.94
C ALA A 254 7.67 3.49 12.82
N ALA A 255 7.73 4.82 12.97
CA ALA A 255 8.75 5.48 13.80
C ALA A 255 8.64 5.12 15.29
N GLU A 256 7.41 4.93 15.78
CA GLU A 256 7.19 4.53 17.19
C GLU A 256 7.62 3.09 17.45
N LEU A 257 7.47 2.22 16.45
CA LEU A 257 7.78 0.79 16.54
C LEU A 257 9.28 0.46 16.35
N ILE A 258 10.10 1.41 15.85
CA ILE A 258 11.55 1.20 15.70
C ILE A 258 12.20 1.03 17.09
N PRO A 259 12.96 -0.06 17.33
CA PRO A 259 13.58 -0.32 18.63
C PRO A 259 14.50 0.81 19.12
N LYS A 260 14.44 1.07 20.43
CA LYS A 260 15.27 2.08 21.10
C LYS A 260 16.75 1.73 21.06
N THR A 261 17.08 0.48 20.85
CA THR A 261 18.45 -0.05 20.78
C THR A 261 19.20 0.39 19.51
N ASN A 262 18.51 0.97 18.51
CA ASN A 262 19.13 1.48 17.30
C ASN A 262 18.88 2.99 17.17
N PRO A 263 19.75 3.84 17.78
CA PRO A 263 19.58 5.29 17.77
C PRO A 263 19.62 5.91 16.36
N PHE A 264 20.46 5.38 15.48
CA PHE A 264 20.58 5.84 14.09
C PHE A 264 19.26 5.64 13.34
N LEU A 265 18.72 4.43 13.37
CA LEU A 265 17.47 4.10 12.69
C LEU A 265 16.30 4.92 13.27
N ARG A 266 16.28 5.12 14.58
CA ARG A 266 15.28 5.97 15.24
C ARG A 266 15.32 7.41 14.74
N LYS A 267 16.50 8.02 14.63
CA LYS A 267 16.64 9.40 14.11
C LYS A 267 16.13 9.51 12.67
N LEU A 268 16.49 8.52 11.83
CA LEU A 268 15.99 8.44 10.46
C LEU A 268 14.46 8.41 10.43
N PHE A 269 13.86 7.53 11.23
CA PHE A 269 12.40 7.38 11.26
C PHE A 269 11.69 8.57 11.93
N GLN A 270 12.31 9.23 12.89
CA GLN A 270 11.79 10.49 13.47
C GLN A 270 11.70 11.59 12.40
N TYR A 271 12.72 11.72 11.56
CA TYR A 271 12.71 12.66 10.43
C TYR A 271 11.57 12.30 9.45
N VAL A 272 11.49 11.03 9.05
CA VAL A 272 10.48 10.55 8.09
C VAL A 272 9.06 10.71 8.63
N ALA A 273 8.85 10.50 9.94
CA ALA A 273 7.56 10.68 10.59
C ALA A 273 7.19 12.15 10.82
N GLY A 274 8.20 13.03 10.87
CA GLY A 274 8.05 14.43 11.23
C GLY A 274 7.36 15.30 10.18
N TYR A 275 7.06 16.51 10.60
CA TYR A 275 6.47 17.55 9.74
C TYR A 275 7.50 18.10 8.73
N ASP A 276 8.79 17.99 9.07
CA ASP A 276 9.90 18.53 8.27
C ASP A 276 10.36 17.58 7.16
N ILE A 277 9.66 16.48 6.95
CA ILE A 277 9.96 15.57 5.83
C ILE A 277 9.91 16.34 4.50
N ASP A 278 10.93 16.15 3.69
CA ASP A 278 11.02 16.82 2.38
C ASP A 278 9.78 16.48 1.52
N PRO A 279 9.06 17.50 1.03
CA PRO A 279 7.84 17.27 0.23
C PRO A 279 8.06 16.40 -1.00
N ARG A 280 9.28 16.40 -1.57
CA ARG A 280 9.61 15.60 -2.77
C ARG A 280 9.52 14.10 -2.52
N ILE A 281 9.81 13.65 -1.27
CA ILE A 281 9.77 12.21 -0.91
C ILE A 281 8.52 11.81 -0.13
N LYS A 282 7.82 12.76 0.46
CA LYS A 282 6.69 12.52 1.38
C LYS A 282 5.65 11.56 0.78
N THR A 283 5.19 11.84 -0.42
CA THR A 283 4.14 11.03 -1.07
C THR A 283 4.59 9.57 -1.30
N THR A 284 5.87 9.39 -1.70
CA THR A 284 6.41 8.04 -1.93
C THR A 284 6.52 7.26 -0.61
N VAL A 285 6.92 7.93 0.46
CA VAL A 285 6.99 7.33 1.80
C VAL A 285 5.59 6.97 2.33
N ASP A 286 4.62 7.85 2.16
CA ASP A 286 3.22 7.58 2.54
C ASP A 286 2.67 6.38 1.75
N ASN A 287 2.94 6.32 0.44
CA ASN A 287 2.56 5.19 -0.40
C ASN A 287 3.23 3.87 0.01
N LEU A 288 4.46 3.94 0.52
CA LEU A 288 5.16 2.76 1.05
C LEU A 288 4.47 2.29 2.35
N ALA A 289 4.09 3.21 3.23
CA ALA A 289 3.32 2.88 4.44
C ALA A 289 1.97 2.23 4.09
N ASP A 290 1.31 2.69 3.01
CA ASP A 290 0.06 2.09 2.52
C ASP A 290 0.25 0.61 2.10
N VAL A 291 1.39 0.27 1.48
CA VAL A 291 1.72 -1.13 1.15
C VAL A 291 1.74 -1.98 2.43
N PHE A 292 2.38 -1.48 3.48
CA PHE A 292 2.46 -2.20 4.76
C PHE A 292 1.11 -2.27 5.48
N ARG A 293 0.30 -1.22 5.39
CA ARG A 293 -1.07 -1.23 5.93
C ARG A 293 -1.92 -2.30 5.25
N ALA A 294 -1.74 -2.49 3.93
CA ALA A 294 -2.44 -3.51 3.15
C ALA A 294 -1.87 -4.93 3.34
N THR A 295 -0.80 -5.09 4.13
CA THR A 295 -0.15 -6.39 4.33
C THR A 295 -0.82 -7.18 5.44
N ASN A 296 -1.31 -8.38 5.10
CA ASN A 296 -1.77 -9.37 6.08
C ASN A 296 -0.56 -10.10 6.66
N VAL A 297 -0.06 -9.62 7.80
CA VAL A 297 1.15 -10.15 8.45
C VAL A 297 0.98 -11.61 8.86
N GLU A 298 -0.21 -11.97 9.36
CA GLU A 298 -0.47 -13.35 9.76
C GLU A 298 -0.35 -14.31 8.58
N ALA A 299 -1.01 -14.02 7.47
CA ALA A 299 -0.94 -14.83 6.25
C ALA A 299 0.50 -14.88 5.69
N LEU A 300 1.22 -13.76 5.78
CA LEU A 300 2.62 -13.69 5.36
C LEU A 300 3.49 -14.65 6.20
N LEU A 301 3.37 -14.59 7.53
CA LEU A 301 4.18 -15.39 8.45
C LEU A 301 3.84 -16.88 8.43
N GLN A 302 2.59 -17.25 8.17
CA GLN A 302 2.17 -18.67 8.07
C GLN A 302 2.95 -19.46 7.02
N ASN A 303 3.46 -18.77 6.00
CA ASN A 303 4.17 -19.38 4.89
C ASN A 303 5.70 -19.27 4.99
N PHE A 304 6.21 -18.57 6.04
CA PHE A 304 7.64 -18.49 6.27
C PHE A 304 8.17 -19.76 6.95
N GLY A 305 9.34 -20.17 6.53
CA GLY A 305 10.09 -21.25 7.17
C GLY A 305 9.69 -22.68 6.77
N LYS A 306 8.59 -22.86 6.06
CA LYS A 306 8.12 -24.20 5.67
C LYS A 306 9.06 -24.90 4.67
N SER A 307 9.77 -24.11 3.85
CA SER A 307 10.67 -24.66 2.81
C SER A 307 12.15 -24.53 3.14
N THR A 308 12.55 -23.64 4.05
CA THR A 308 13.95 -23.26 4.29
C THR A 308 14.49 -23.56 5.68
N GLN A 309 13.65 -23.97 6.62
CA GLN A 309 14.01 -24.20 8.03
C GLN A 309 14.67 -22.98 8.71
N THR A 310 14.56 -21.80 8.13
CA THR A 310 15.05 -20.56 8.72
C THR A 310 14.01 -19.99 9.68
N SER A 311 14.43 -19.71 10.90
CA SER A 311 13.53 -19.28 11.97
C SER A 311 13.22 -17.79 11.97
N ASP A 312 14.00 -16.96 11.25
CA ASP A 312 13.84 -15.51 11.23
C ASP A 312 13.16 -15.01 9.93
N PRO A 313 11.90 -14.58 10.00
CA PRO A 313 11.19 -14.08 8.82
C PRO A 313 11.81 -12.79 8.24
N ILE A 314 12.46 -11.97 9.05
CA ILE A 314 13.09 -10.72 8.61
C ILE A 314 14.23 -11.04 7.65
N ILE A 315 15.16 -11.91 8.07
CA ILE A 315 16.32 -12.28 7.25
C ILE A 315 15.88 -12.92 5.93
N HIS A 316 14.94 -13.86 5.99
CA HIS A 316 14.47 -14.58 4.80
C HIS A 316 13.76 -13.63 3.81
N PHE A 317 12.96 -12.71 4.32
CA PHE A 317 12.24 -11.75 3.47
C PHE A 317 13.20 -10.77 2.77
N TYR A 318 14.34 -10.43 3.41
CA TYR A 318 15.33 -9.52 2.80
C TYR A 318 15.85 -10.07 1.46
N GLU A 319 16.11 -11.36 1.38
CA GLU A 319 16.53 -11.98 0.11
C GLU A 319 15.45 -11.85 -0.97
N THR A 320 14.19 -12.05 -0.58
CA THR A 320 13.04 -11.91 -1.49
C THR A 320 12.92 -10.45 -1.98
N PHE A 321 13.09 -9.50 -1.07
CA PHE A 321 13.07 -8.07 -1.41
C PHE A 321 14.22 -7.69 -2.34
N LEU A 322 15.47 -8.10 -2.02
CA LEU A 322 16.64 -7.81 -2.88
C LEU A 322 16.50 -8.41 -4.28
N ALA A 323 15.91 -9.59 -4.39
CA ALA A 323 15.68 -10.24 -5.68
C ALA A 323 14.79 -9.38 -6.59
N GLU A 324 13.85 -8.64 -5.99
CA GLU A 324 12.96 -7.73 -6.71
C GLU A 324 13.52 -6.30 -6.83
N TYR A 325 14.29 -5.84 -5.83
CA TYR A 325 14.82 -4.47 -5.79
C TYR A 325 16.02 -4.30 -6.72
N ASP A 326 17.05 -5.13 -6.57
CA ASP A 326 18.24 -5.11 -7.43
C ASP A 326 18.73 -6.55 -7.73
N PRO A 327 18.17 -7.19 -8.76
CA PRO A 327 18.58 -8.54 -9.15
C PRO A 327 20.06 -8.65 -9.57
N LYS A 328 20.66 -7.58 -10.10
CA LYS A 328 22.07 -7.57 -10.52
C LYS A 328 23.00 -7.55 -9.32
N LEU A 329 22.71 -6.67 -8.36
CA LEU A 329 23.46 -6.56 -7.11
C LEU A 329 23.39 -7.87 -6.32
N ARG A 330 22.21 -8.49 -6.25
CA ARG A 330 22.00 -9.78 -5.61
C ARG A 330 22.93 -10.85 -6.22
N LYS A 331 23.03 -10.89 -7.55
CA LYS A 331 23.91 -11.86 -8.27
C LYS A 331 25.37 -11.55 -8.05
N SER A 332 25.78 -10.27 -8.13
CA SER A 332 27.20 -9.87 -8.05
C SER A 332 27.79 -10.04 -6.66
N ARG A 333 27.03 -9.75 -5.62
CA ARG A 333 27.48 -9.86 -4.22
C ARG A 333 27.38 -11.27 -3.68
N GLY A 334 26.61 -12.16 -4.33
CA GLY A 334 26.37 -13.52 -3.86
C GLY A 334 25.93 -13.50 -2.40
N VAL A 335 24.99 -12.60 -2.04
CA VAL A 335 24.58 -12.41 -0.66
C VAL A 335 23.89 -13.68 -0.16
N TRP A 336 24.65 -14.51 0.49
CA TRP A 336 24.18 -15.71 1.13
C TRP A 336 24.36 -15.49 2.63
N TYR A 337 23.28 -15.45 3.36
CA TYR A 337 23.36 -15.37 4.81
C TYR A 337 24.08 -16.60 5.34
N THR A 338 25.00 -16.36 6.26
CA THR A 338 25.66 -17.45 6.96
C THR A 338 24.59 -18.29 7.67
N PRO A 339 24.51 -19.59 7.40
CA PRO A 339 23.50 -20.43 8.05
C PRO A 339 23.55 -20.30 9.57
N GLU A 340 22.40 -20.25 10.22
CA GLU A 340 22.28 -20.06 11.65
C GLU A 340 23.16 -21.01 12.49
N PRO A 341 23.29 -22.32 12.17
CA PRO A 341 24.22 -23.18 12.91
C PRO A 341 25.68 -22.72 12.84
N VAL A 342 26.11 -22.15 11.71
CA VAL A 342 27.47 -21.62 11.52
C VAL A 342 27.65 -20.35 12.35
N VAL A 343 26.67 -19.43 12.33
CA VAL A 343 26.68 -18.21 13.15
C VAL A 343 26.78 -18.59 14.63
N ASN A 344 25.93 -19.52 15.08
CA ASN A 344 25.92 -19.97 16.46
C ASN A 344 27.25 -20.61 16.86
N PHE A 345 27.86 -21.38 15.97
CA PHE A 345 29.19 -21.98 16.20
C PHE A 345 30.24 -20.87 16.36
N ILE A 346 30.29 -19.90 15.44
CA ILE A 346 31.27 -18.80 15.47
C ILE A 346 31.12 -17.99 16.77
N VAL A 347 29.88 -17.58 17.11
CA VAL A 347 29.59 -16.77 18.29
C VAL A 347 30.02 -17.52 19.57
N ARG A 348 29.65 -18.80 19.69
CA ARG A 348 30.04 -19.61 20.86
C ARG A 348 31.55 -19.83 20.93
N ALA A 349 32.20 -20.11 19.80
CA ALA A 349 33.65 -20.30 19.76
C ALA A 349 34.40 -19.01 20.19
N VAL A 350 33.96 -17.84 19.73
CA VAL A 350 34.55 -16.56 20.15
C VAL A 350 34.29 -16.34 21.65
N ASP A 351 33.10 -16.58 22.13
CA ASP A 351 32.73 -16.44 23.54
C ASP A 351 33.60 -17.34 24.43
N ASP A 352 33.79 -18.60 24.03
CA ASP A 352 34.61 -19.57 24.74
C ASP A 352 36.09 -19.13 24.75
N ILE A 353 36.65 -18.71 23.61
CA ILE A 353 38.03 -18.22 23.50
C ILE A 353 38.25 -17.00 24.39
N LEU A 354 37.30 -16.06 24.43
CA LEU A 354 37.37 -14.89 25.29
C LEU A 354 37.45 -15.28 26.76
N LYS A 355 36.72 -16.32 27.17
CA LYS A 355 36.71 -16.84 28.53
C LYS A 355 38.01 -17.59 28.86
N THR A 356 38.49 -18.44 27.94
CA THR A 356 39.63 -19.34 28.23
C THR A 356 40.99 -18.77 27.99
N GLU A 357 41.13 -17.92 26.95
CA GLU A 357 42.44 -17.45 26.51
C GLU A 357 42.68 -15.95 26.79
N PHE A 358 41.61 -15.19 27.08
CA PHE A 358 41.72 -13.73 27.28
C PHE A 358 41.31 -13.26 28.69
N ASP A 359 41.01 -14.20 29.59
CA ASP A 359 40.63 -13.91 30.99
C ASP A 359 39.40 -12.96 31.06
N LEU A 360 38.44 -13.15 30.22
CA LEU A 360 37.16 -12.39 30.22
C LEU A 360 36.03 -13.32 30.70
N PRO A 361 35.75 -13.38 32.00
CA PRO A 361 34.81 -14.38 32.53
C PRO A 361 33.40 -14.34 31.96
N GLN A 362 32.98 -13.17 31.47
CA GLN A 362 31.68 -13.00 30.86
C GLN A 362 31.70 -13.13 29.32
N GLY A 363 32.83 -13.49 28.73
CA GLY A 363 32.98 -13.68 27.29
C GLY A 363 32.65 -12.43 26.49
N LEU A 364 31.77 -12.58 25.50
CA LEU A 364 31.31 -11.46 24.66
C LEU A 364 30.55 -10.38 25.45
N ALA A 365 30.00 -10.72 26.60
CA ALA A 365 29.29 -9.77 27.47
C ALA A 365 30.23 -9.00 28.42
N ASP A 366 31.53 -9.34 28.42
CA ASP A 366 32.52 -8.73 29.36
C ASP A 366 32.87 -7.31 28.94
N THR A 367 32.56 -6.35 29.79
CA THR A 367 32.81 -4.92 29.54
C THR A 367 34.10 -4.42 30.20
N SER A 368 34.88 -5.30 30.83
CA SER A 368 36.14 -4.92 31.52
C SER A 368 37.25 -4.48 30.55
N LYS A 369 37.20 -4.93 29.30
CA LYS A 369 38.14 -4.50 28.25
C LYS A 369 37.36 -3.98 27.06
N UNK A 370 37.28 -2.94 26.80
CA UNK A 370 36.54 -2.39 25.89
C UNK A 370 37.06 -2.63 24.64
N UNK A 371 36.67 -3.13 24.20
CA UNK A 371 36.92 -3.31 23.08
C UNK A 371 36.51 -2.33 22.33
N UNK A 372 36.88 -1.68 22.17
CA UNK A 372 36.64 -0.87 21.47
C UNK A 372 36.39 -1.29 20.31
N UNK A 373 35.82 -1.54 20.11
CA UNK A 373 35.46 -1.77 19.12
C UNK A 373 35.17 -0.75 18.52
N ASN A 374 35.84 -0.10 17.77
CA ASN A 374 35.68 1.02 16.89
C ASN A 374 35.23 0.54 15.49
#